data_1ac5d641ad04e86153842ee4e1a1d937
#
_entry.id   1ac5d641ad04e86153842ee4e1a1d937
#
_cell.length_a   1.000
_cell.length_b   1.000
_cell.length_c   1.000
_cell.angle_alpha   90.00
_cell.angle_beta   90.00
_cell.angle_gamma   90.00
#
_symmetry.space_group_name_H-M   'P 1'
#
loop_
_entity.id
_entity.type
_entity.pdbx_description
1 polymer ?
#
loop_
_entity_poly.entity_id
_entity_poly.type
_entity_poly.pdbx_seq_one_letter_code
_entity_poly.pdbx_strand_id
1 'polypeptide(L)'
;MVLVVGQPAAKGPAMAPSEVLGVHANADHAALQGKVYAALGDSISAGRYATASDDTFPVLVAEKLGMSLDLVARSGAKAGWGITQMSAVQAAQPALVTIELGTNDVGFYTPPATFAAQYETIVNAVSGPHTRVLCVGSWLPSTAIDAIIADTCVRHGGTFVSLIGFYQVNEFHAQDGGSSYLGRSDWFHPGDQGHAAIAAAVLSVLGAGPAPVVGPLPSPSRFPDVIRTHPK
;
A
#
# COMPACT_ATOMS: atom_id res chain seq x y z
N MET A 1 -11.58 -17.42 -69.04
CA MET A 1 -11.45 -16.40 -68.00
C MET A 1 -12.07 -16.98 -66.70
N VAL A 2 -11.25 -17.58 -65.84
CA VAL A 2 -11.71 -18.27 -64.62
C VAL A 2 -11.51 -17.31 -63.44
N LEU A 3 -12.62 -16.93 -62.79
CA LEU A 3 -12.59 -16.10 -61.55
C LEU A 3 -12.21 -17.01 -60.41
N VAL A 4 -11.06 -16.75 -59.79
CA VAL A 4 -10.68 -17.36 -58.53
C VAL A 4 -11.24 -16.46 -57.42
N VAL A 5 -12.27 -16.95 -56.72
CA VAL A 5 -12.82 -16.30 -55.52
C VAL A 5 -11.92 -16.68 -54.32
N GLY A 6 -11.18 -15.71 -53.80
CA GLY A 6 -10.37 -15.89 -52.60
C GLY A 6 -11.27 -16.07 -51.37
N GLN A 7 -11.02 -17.12 -50.58
CA GLN A 7 -11.66 -17.32 -49.29
C GLN A 7 -11.12 -16.29 -48.28
N PRO A 8 -11.98 -15.71 -47.40
CA PRO A 8 -11.53 -14.83 -46.34
C PRO A 8 -10.77 -15.66 -45.27
N ALA A 9 -9.63 -15.13 -44.83
CA ALA A 9 -8.85 -15.70 -43.72
C ALA A 9 -9.72 -15.77 -42.46
N ALA A 10 -9.75 -16.94 -41.84
CA ALA A 10 -10.41 -17.14 -40.54
C ALA A 10 -9.72 -16.28 -39.48
N LYS A 11 -10.45 -15.32 -38.90
CA LYS A 11 -10.03 -14.63 -37.66
C LYS A 11 -10.00 -15.66 -36.54
N GLY A 12 -8.84 -15.87 -35.95
CA GLY A 12 -8.71 -16.65 -34.73
C GLY A 12 -9.59 -16.08 -33.59
N PRO A 13 -9.95 -16.89 -32.59
CA PRO A 13 -10.80 -16.44 -31.49
C PRO A 13 -10.17 -15.25 -30.81
N ALA A 14 -10.94 -14.16 -30.63
CA ALA A 14 -10.51 -13.03 -29.80
C ALA A 14 -10.37 -13.49 -28.35
N MET A 15 -9.21 -13.24 -27.73
CA MET A 15 -9.00 -13.54 -26.31
C MET A 15 -10.02 -12.79 -25.46
N ALA A 16 -10.54 -13.44 -24.42
CA ALA A 16 -11.45 -12.82 -23.47
C ALA A 16 -10.74 -11.69 -22.69
N PRO A 17 -11.43 -10.61 -22.30
CA PRO A 17 -10.82 -9.49 -21.56
C PRO A 17 -10.08 -9.90 -20.27
N SER A 18 -10.52 -10.96 -19.60
CA SER A 18 -9.88 -11.53 -18.40
C SER A 18 -8.54 -12.20 -18.70
N GLU A 19 -8.37 -12.81 -19.89
CA GLU A 19 -7.10 -13.43 -20.29
C GLU A 19 -6.05 -12.37 -20.65
N VAL A 20 -6.47 -11.27 -21.26
CA VAL A 20 -5.58 -10.13 -21.56
C VAL A 20 -5.07 -9.48 -20.28
N LEU A 21 -5.94 -9.26 -19.28
CA LEU A 21 -5.55 -8.72 -17.96
C LEU A 21 -4.57 -9.65 -17.22
N GLY A 22 -4.80 -10.97 -17.27
CA GLY A 22 -3.92 -11.96 -16.63
C GLY A 22 -2.53 -12.01 -17.27
N VAL A 23 -2.43 -11.85 -18.58
CA VAL A 23 -1.12 -11.83 -19.29
C VAL A 23 -0.32 -10.57 -18.95
N HIS A 24 -0.98 -9.40 -18.86
CA HIS A 24 -0.31 -8.16 -18.48
C HIS A 24 0.16 -8.18 -17.01
N ALA A 25 -0.67 -8.67 -16.08
CA ALA A 25 -0.32 -8.80 -14.68
C ALA A 25 0.91 -9.70 -14.45
N ASN A 26 0.98 -10.85 -15.15
CA ASN A 26 2.14 -11.75 -15.06
C ASN A 26 3.42 -11.14 -15.65
N ALA A 27 3.32 -10.40 -16.77
CA ALA A 27 4.47 -9.71 -17.35
C ALA A 27 5.00 -8.61 -16.42
N ASP A 28 4.11 -7.90 -15.77
CA ASP A 28 4.42 -6.84 -14.83
C ASP A 28 5.11 -7.35 -13.56
N HIS A 29 4.66 -8.48 -13.03
CA HIS A 29 5.28 -9.15 -11.90
C HIS A 29 6.70 -9.63 -12.24
N ALA A 30 6.88 -10.31 -13.38
CA ALA A 30 8.20 -10.77 -13.83
C ALA A 30 9.22 -9.61 -14.00
N ALA A 31 8.74 -8.43 -14.37
CA ALA A 31 9.58 -7.24 -14.51
C ALA A 31 10.11 -6.68 -13.17
N LEU A 32 9.50 -7.03 -12.03
CA LEU A 32 9.91 -6.59 -10.69
C LEU A 32 10.87 -7.56 -10.01
N GLN A 33 10.86 -8.85 -10.38
CA GLN A 33 11.68 -9.87 -9.75
C GLN A 33 13.17 -9.52 -9.75
N GLY A 34 13.84 -9.72 -8.62
CA GLY A 34 15.27 -9.44 -8.42
C GLY A 34 15.63 -7.96 -8.29
N LYS A 35 14.64 -7.05 -8.37
CA LYS A 35 14.85 -5.60 -8.21
C LYS A 35 14.61 -5.15 -6.77
N VAL A 36 14.91 -3.87 -6.49
CA VAL A 36 14.71 -3.27 -5.18
C VAL A 36 13.28 -2.77 -5.02
N TYR A 37 12.68 -3.12 -3.91
CA TYR A 37 11.44 -2.57 -3.38
C TYR A 37 11.74 -1.69 -2.17
N ALA A 38 11.51 -0.39 -2.24
CA ALA A 38 11.62 0.52 -1.10
C ALA A 38 10.26 0.68 -0.42
N ALA A 39 10.19 0.34 0.86
CA ALA A 39 9.00 0.56 1.68
C ALA A 39 9.24 1.77 2.60
N LEU A 40 8.69 2.92 2.23
CA LEU A 40 8.71 4.13 3.04
C LEU A 40 7.45 4.18 3.91
N GLY A 41 7.61 4.29 5.25
CA GLY A 41 6.43 4.35 6.09
C GLY A 41 6.67 4.63 7.57
N ASP A 42 5.63 4.39 8.34
CA ASP A 42 5.64 4.62 9.78
C ASP A 42 5.80 3.33 10.61
N SER A 43 5.11 3.23 11.74
CA SER A 43 5.14 2.04 12.59
C SER A 43 4.56 0.80 11.92
N ILE A 44 3.64 0.97 10.99
CA ILE A 44 3.00 -0.14 10.28
C ILE A 44 3.97 -0.72 9.26
N SER A 45 4.65 0.10 8.46
CA SER A 45 5.73 -0.36 7.59
C SER A 45 6.91 -0.94 8.38
N ALA A 46 7.21 -0.40 9.57
CA ALA A 46 8.21 -0.97 10.48
C ALA A 46 7.78 -2.31 11.09
N GLY A 47 6.55 -2.77 10.83
CA GLY A 47 6.04 -4.07 11.23
C GLY A 47 5.47 -4.14 12.64
N ARG A 48 5.04 -3.04 13.25
CA ARG A 48 4.35 -3.07 14.54
C ARG A 48 2.88 -3.50 14.34
N TYR A 49 2.37 -4.49 14.96
CA TYR A 49 2.91 -5.50 15.89
C TYR A 49 2.69 -6.91 15.32
N ALA A 50 3.36 -7.19 14.23
CA ALA A 50 3.44 -8.57 13.75
C ALA A 50 4.11 -9.47 14.80
N THR A 51 3.77 -10.76 14.84
CA THR A 51 4.37 -11.71 15.78
C THR A 51 5.80 -12.06 15.39
N ALA A 52 6.11 -12.09 14.10
CA ALA A 52 7.46 -12.25 13.55
C ALA A 52 7.80 -11.14 12.54
N SER A 53 9.08 -10.90 12.30
CA SER A 53 9.57 -9.93 11.31
C SER A 53 9.08 -10.26 9.89
N ASP A 54 8.93 -11.54 9.59
CA ASP A 54 8.56 -12.05 8.28
C ASP A 54 7.04 -11.91 7.99
N ASP A 55 6.24 -11.68 9.03
CA ASP A 55 4.79 -11.45 8.93
C ASP A 55 4.41 -9.99 8.64
N THR A 56 5.39 -9.10 8.43
CA THR A 56 5.14 -7.69 8.15
C THR A 56 4.77 -7.47 6.69
N PHE A 57 3.85 -6.51 6.41
CA PHE A 57 3.38 -6.31 5.03
C PHE A 57 4.50 -6.02 4.02
N PRO A 58 5.56 -5.25 4.34
CA PRO A 58 6.63 -5.03 3.36
C PRO A 58 7.41 -6.30 3.03
N VAL A 59 7.66 -7.16 4.02
CA VAL A 59 8.34 -8.45 3.80
C VAL A 59 7.47 -9.38 2.97
N LEU A 60 6.19 -9.53 3.32
CA LEU A 60 5.23 -10.35 2.56
C LEU A 60 5.13 -9.91 1.08
N VAL A 61 5.14 -8.60 0.81
CA VAL A 61 5.15 -8.05 -0.55
C VAL A 61 6.46 -8.38 -1.26
N ALA A 62 7.61 -8.15 -0.60
CA ALA A 62 8.93 -8.40 -1.17
C ALA A 62 9.10 -9.87 -1.55
N GLU A 63 8.76 -10.79 -0.64
CA GLU A 63 8.83 -12.24 -0.87
C GLU A 63 7.95 -12.68 -2.02
N LYS A 64 6.68 -12.23 -2.02
CA LYS A 64 5.73 -12.58 -3.08
C LYS A 64 6.19 -12.14 -4.46
N LEU A 65 6.85 -10.99 -4.55
CA LEU A 65 7.36 -10.42 -5.81
C LEU A 65 8.81 -10.86 -6.13
N GLY A 66 9.49 -11.58 -5.23
CA GLY A 66 10.90 -11.94 -5.38
C GLY A 66 11.82 -10.72 -5.46
N MET A 67 11.54 -9.68 -4.66
CA MET A 67 12.28 -8.41 -4.63
C MET A 67 13.17 -8.30 -3.40
N SER A 68 14.24 -7.50 -3.50
CA SER A 68 15.03 -7.11 -2.34
C SER A 68 14.37 -5.93 -1.62
N LEU A 69 14.03 -6.09 -0.35
CA LEU A 69 13.40 -5.04 0.45
C LEU A 69 14.44 -4.02 0.96
N ASP A 70 14.21 -2.75 0.68
CA ASP A 70 14.81 -1.60 1.35
C ASP A 70 13.76 -0.94 2.25
N LEU A 71 13.84 -1.20 3.56
CA LEU A 71 12.86 -0.74 4.53
C LEU A 71 13.28 0.59 5.13
N VAL A 72 12.58 1.66 4.78
CA VAL A 72 12.78 3.03 5.27
C VAL A 72 11.57 3.41 6.12
N ALA A 73 11.53 2.94 7.36
CA ALA A 73 10.37 3.13 8.22
C ALA A 73 10.74 3.53 9.65
N ARG A 74 9.88 4.33 10.28
CA ARG A 74 10.06 4.79 11.66
C ARG A 74 8.72 4.93 12.37
N SER A 75 8.58 4.30 13.53
CA SER A 75 7.39 4.49 14.39
C SER A 75 7.13 5.96 14.67
N GLY A 76 5.88 6.40 14.51
CA GLY A 76 5.48 7.79 14.69
C GLY A 76 5.86 8.72 13.54
N ALA A 77 6.38 8.19 12.42
CA ALA A 77 6.72 9.01 11.26
C ALA A 77 5.49 9.68 10.66
N LYS A 78 5.63 10.95 10.32
CA LYS A 78 4.70 11.77 9.56
C LYS A 78 5.27 12.05 8.17
N ALA A 79 4.47 12.59 7.27
CA ALA A 79 4.91 12.98 5.92
C ALA A 79 6.14 13.91 5.96
N GLY A 80 6.21 14.84 6.92
CA GLY A 80 7.37 15.71 7.08
C GLY A 80 8.68 14.97 7.35
N TRP A 81 8.66 13.83 8.07
CA TRP A 81 9.83 12.98 8.21
C TRP A 81 10.15 12.25 6.91
N GLY A 82 9.13 11.77 6.18
CA GLY A 82 9.33 11.10 4.90
C GLY A 82 10.17 11.93 3.92
N ILE A 83 9.96 13.25 3.86
CA ILE A 83 10.76 14.16 3.02
C ILE A 83 12.26 14.00 3.30
N THR A 84 12.65 13.87 4.58
CA THR A 84 14.06 13.75 4.97
C THR A 84 14.71 12.43 4.54
N GLN A 85 13.92 11.45 4.10
CA GLN A 85 14.40 10.13 3.67
C GLN A 85 14.59 10.02 2.15
N MET A 86 14.17 11.02 1.38
CA MET A 86 14.12 10.91 -0.08
C MET A 86 15.48 10.60 -0.71
N SER A 87 16.57 11.16 -0.19
CA SER A 87 17.92 10.85 -0.70
C SER A 87 18.29 9.37 -0.51
N ALA A 88 17.90 8.76 0.62
CA ALA A 88 18.15 7.34 0.87
C ALA A 88 17.31 6.46 -0.05
N VAL A 89 16.00 6.75 -0.17
CA VAL A 89 15.10 6.01 -1.07
C VAL A 89 15.58 6.08 -2.51
N GLN A 90 15.97 7.26 -3.00
CA GLN A 90 16.46 7.43 -4.37
C GLN A 90 17.79 6.72 -4.61
N ALA A 91 18.69 6.70 -3.61
CA ALA A 91 19.98 6.01 -3.72
C ALA A 91 19.83 4.49 -3.90
N ALA A 92 18.77 3.89 -3.39
CA ALA A 92 18.46 2.48 -3.58
C ALA A 92 17.98 2.14 -5.01
N GLN A 93 17.67 3.13 -5.84
CA GLN A 93 17.16 2.97 -7.21
C GLN A 93 16.00 1.97 -7.32
N PRO A 94 14.91 2.14 -6.54
CA PRO A 94 13.85 1.15 -6.44
C PRO A 94 13.03 1.06 -7.72
N ALA A 95 12.65 -0.16 -8.09
CA ALA A 95 11.67 -0.43 -9.15
C ALA A 95 10.23 -0.35 -8.62
N LEU A 96 10.04 -0.50 -7.31
CA LEU A 96 8.78 -0.36 -6.61
C LEU A 96 8.98 0.48 -5.34
N VAL A 97 8.09 1.41 -5.09
CA VAL A 97 8.02 2.16 -3.83
C VAL A 97 6.60 2.06 -3.28
N THR A 98 6.45 1.64 -2.02
CA THR A 98 5.23 1.92 -1.26
C THR A 98 5.47 3.12 -0.34
N ILE A 99 4.49 4.02 -0.27
CA ILE A 99 4.47 5.16 0.66
C ILE A 99 3.28 4.93 1.59
N GLU A 100 3.56 4.47 2.81
CA GLU A 100 2.57 4.25 3.87
C GLU A 100 2.81 5.30 4.96
N LEU A 101 2.32 6.52 4.71
CA LEU A 101 2.38 7.68 5.61
C LEU A 101 1.02 8.40 5.59
N GLY A 102 0.63 8.91 6.75
CA GLY A 102 -0.66 9.60 6.91
C GLY A 102 -1.33 9.23 8.23
N THR A 103 -1.15 8.01 8.71
CA THR A 103 -1.75 7.52 9.97
C THR A 103 -1.37 8.42 11.15
N ASN A 104 -0.10 8.80 11.29
CA ASN A 104 0.34 9.72 12.35
C ASN A 104 -0.03 11.17 12.05
N ASP A 105 -0.18 11.55 10.79
CA ASP A 105 -0.68 12.88 10.43
C ASP A 105 -2.14 13.05 10.85
N VAL A 106 -2.98 12.01 10.68
CA VAL A 106 -4.34 11.95 11.23
C VAL A 106 -4.31 11.99 12.75
N GLY A 107 -3.58 11.07 13.39
CA GLY A 107 -3.57 10.90 14.85
C GLY A 107 -3.05 12.13 15.61
N PHE A 108 -2.13 12.88 15.03
CA PHE A 108 -1.52 14.08 15.62
C PHE A 108 -1.93 15.38 14.90
N TYR A 109 -3.06 15.37 14.22
CA TYR A 109 -3.74 16.55 13.67
C TYR A 109 -2.86 17.44 12.79
N THR A 110 -2.05 16.85 11.89
CA THR A 110 -1.35 17.64 10.86
C THR A 110 -2.39 18.35 9.98
N PRO A 111 -2.32 19.68 9.79
CA PRO A 111 -3.27 20.37 8.93
C PRO A 111 -3.27 19.77 7.52
N PRO A 112 -4.44 19.53 6.89
CA PRO A 112 -4.51 18.88 5.57
C PRO A 112 -3.67 19.57 4.49
N ALA A 113 -3.62 20.90 4.47
CA ALA A 113 -2.80 21.64 3.52
C ALA A 113 -1.28 21.40 3.74
N THR A 114 -0.84 21.27 4.99
CA THR A 114 0.55 20.95 5.32
C THR A 114 0.88 19.52 4.90
N PHE A 115 -0.01 18.57 5.21
CA PHE A 115 0.14 17.19 4.76
C PHE A 115 0.21 17.09 3.24
N ALA A 116 -0.69 17.77 2.52
CA ALA A 116 -0.72 17.77 1.06
C ALA A 116 0.60 18.26 0.46
N ALA A 117 1.14 19.36 0.95
CA ALA A 117 2.43 19.89 0.46
C ALA A 117 3.60 18.95 0.73
N GLN A 118 3.60 18.32 1.91
CA GLN A 118 4.65 17.36 2.28
C GLN A 118 4.54 16.07 1.48
N TYR A 119 3.32 15.54 1.30
CA TYR A 119 3.08 14.32 0.55
C TYR A 119 3.39 14.49 -0.94
N GLU A 120 3.03 15.64 -1.51
CA GLU A 120 3.40 16.05 -2.87
C GLU A 120 4.92 15.98 -3.08
N THR A 121 5.69 16.52 -2.13
CA THR A 121 7.16 16.50 -2.19
C THR A 121 7.70 15.08 -2.22
N ILE A 122 7.15 14.18 -1.40
CA ILE A 122 7.56 12.77 -1.34
C ILE A 122 7.27 12.06 -2.66
N VAL A 123 6.00 12.12 -3.11
CA VAL A 123 5.57 11.39 -4.31
C VAL A 123 6.34 11.88 -5.54
N ASN A 124 6.50 13.20 -5.69
CA ASN A 124 7.28 13.77 -6.79
C ASN A 124 8.74 13.30 -6.78
N ALA A 125 9.36 13.18 -5.60
CA ALA A 125 10.76 12.77 -5.48
C ALA A 125 11.02 11.32 -5.90
N VAL A 126 10.04 10.42 -5.74
CA VAL A 126 10.19 8.99 -6.07
C VAL A 126 9.55 8.61 -7.40
N SER A 127 8.75 9.50 -8.00
CA SER A 127 8.11 9.26 -9.29
C SER A 127 9.12 9.32 -10.43
N GLY A 128 9.07 8.32 -11.32
CA GLY A 128 9.95 8.25 -12.46
C GLY A 128 9.56 7.13 -13.43
N PRO A 129 10.14 7.11 -14.63
CA PRO A 129 9.74 6.17 -15.69
C PRO A 129 10.08 4.70 -15.39
N HIS A 130 10.92 4.46 -14.39
CA HIS A 130 11.38 3.12 -14.01
C HIS A 130 10.93 2.69 -12.61
N THR A 131 10.16 3.52 -11.92
CA THR A 131 9.69 3.26 -10.56
C THR A 131 8.16 3.20 -10.55
N ARG A 132 7.62 2.10 -10.04
CA ARG A 132 6.19 2.02 -9.69
C ARG A 132 5.99 2.61 -8.31
N VAL A 133 5.10 3.56 -8.18
CA VAL A 133 4.76 4.19 -6.91
C VAL A 133 3.37 3.75 -6.47
N LEU A 134 3.29 3.17 -5.27
CA LEU A 134 2.05 2.80 -4.63
C LEU A 134 1.88 3.62 -3.35
N CYS A 135 0.82 4.40 -3.31
CA CYS A 135 0.50 5.21 -2.14
C CYS A 135 -0.56 4.49 -1.32
N VAL A 136 -0.19 4.04 -0.14
CA VAL A 136 -1.05 3.28 0.76
C VAL A 136 -1.85 4.26 1.62
N GLY A 137 -3.17 4.06 1.70
CA GLY A 137 -4.07 4.87 2.53
C GLY A 137 -3.74 4.78 4.01
N SER A 138 -4.24 5.72 4.79
CA SER A 138 -4.00 5.75 6.22
C SER A 138 -4.69 4.57 6.93
N TRP A 139 -3.98 3.94 7.87
CA TRP A 139 -4.57 2.92 8.74
C TRP A 139 -5.68 3.50 9.61
N LEU A 140 -5.41 4.62 10.29
CA LEU A 140 -6.44 5.36 11.00
C LEU A 140 -7.33 6.10 9.99
N PRO A 141 -8.64 5.78 9.91
CA PRO A 141 -9.50 6.28 8.84
C PRO A 141 -9.58 7.81 8.79
N SER A 142 -9.33 8.38 7.62
CA SER A 142 -9.50 9.81 7.35
C SER A 142 -9.79 10.06 5.87
N THR A 143 -11.04 10.35 5.54
CA THR A 143 -11.42 10.65 4.15
C THR A 143 -10.66 11.83 3.57
N ALA A 144 -10.31 12.83 4.38
CA ALA A 144 -9.57 14.00 3.92
C ALA A 144 -8.11 13.67 3.58
N ILE A 145 -7.42 12.90 4.44
CA ILE A 145 -6.03 12.50 4.22
C ILE A 145 -5.97 11.49 3.08
N ASP A 146 -6.85 10.48 3.03
CA ASP A 146 -6.89 9.50 1.96
C ASP A 146 -7.20 10.11 0.59
N ALA A 147 -8.06 11.13 0.54
CA ALA A 147 -8.30 11.87 -0.70
C ALA A 147 -7.05 12.61 -1.19
N ILE A 148 -6.26 13.20 -0.28
CA ILE A 148 -4.99 13.84 -0.63
C ILE A 148 -3.98 12.80 -1.13
N ILE A 149 -3.85 11.67 -0.43
CA ILE A 149 -2.96 10.57 -0.83
C ILE A 149 -3.33 10.09 -2.24
N ALA A 150 -4.61 9.78 -2.47
CA ALA A 150 -5.10 9.25 -3.74
C ALA A 150 -4.88 10.25 -4.89
N ASP A 151 -5.30 11.51 -4.71
CA ASP A 151 -5.16 12.55 -5.74
C ASP A 151 -3.69 12.80 -6.10
N THR A 152 -2.83 12.97 -5.08
CA THR A 152 -1.40 13.19 -5.30
C THR A 152 -0.77 12.01 -6.02
N CYS A 153 -1.05 10.79 -5.59
CA CYS A 153 -0.51 9.59 -6.19
C CYS A 153 -0.85 9.48 -7.68
N VAL A 154 -2.13 9.63 -8.01
CA VAL A 154 -2.62 9.52 -9.40
C VAL A 154 -2.06 10.62 -10.29
N ARG A 155 -1.96 11.87 -9.80
CA ARG A 155 -1.37 12.98 -10.56
C ARG A 155 0.09 12.73 -10.95
N HIS A 156 0.82 11.95 -10.16
CA HIS A 156 2.21 11.56 -10.45
C HIS A 156 2.34 10.18 -11.13
N GLY A 157 1.24 9.61 -11.62
CA GLY A 157 1.24 8.32 -12.33
C GLY A 157 1.38 7.10 -11.41
N GLY A 158 1.24 7.26 -10.10
CA GLY A 158 1.20 6.18 -9.12
C GLY A 158 -0.19 5.56 -8.98
N THR A 159 -0.30 4.55 -8.13
CA THR A 159 -1.55 3.85 -7.83
C THR A 159 -1.88 3.98 -6.35
N PHE A 160 -3.10 4.41 -6.03
CA PHE A 160 -3.60 4.45 -4.66
C PHE A 160 -4.03 3.05 -4.20
N VAL A 161 -3.55 2.63 -3.04
CA VAL A 161 -3.93 1.39 -2.36
C VAL A 161 -4.83 1.74 -1.18
N SER A 162 -6.13 1.51 -1.33
CA SER A 162 -7.10 1.84 -0.28
C SER A 162 -7.04 0.85 0.87
N LEU A 163 -7.01 1.36 2.11
CA LEU A 163 -7.21 0.59 3.34
C LEU A 163 -8.58 0.86 3.97
N ILE A 164 -9.52 1.41 3.19
CA ILE A 164 -10.85 1.71 3.69
C ILE A 164 -11.51 0.45 4.26
N GLY A 165 -12.02 0.55 5.48
CA GLY A 165 -12.66 -0.58 6.17
C GLY A 165 -11.71 -1.50 6.95
N PHE A 166 -10.39 -1.44 6.76
CA PHE A 166 -9.46 -2.34 7.44
C PHE A 166 -9.45 -2.10 8.96
N TYR A 167 -9.40 -0.84 9.37
CA TYR A 167 -9.43 -0.47 10.80
C TYR A 167 -10.70 -0.94 11.53
N GLN A 168 -11.79 -1.25 10.83
CA GLN A 168 -13.04 -1.73 11.41
C GLN A 168 -13.09 -3.26 11.57
N VAL A 169 -12.10 -3.97 11.05
CA VAL A 169 -12.01 -5.43 11.15
C VAL A 169 -11.21 -5.79 12.39
N ASN A 170 -11.85 -6.30 13.44
CA ASN A 170 -11.19 -6.62 14.71
C ASN A 170 -10.01 -7.61 14.55
N GLU A 171 -10.14 -8.56 13.64
CA GLU A 171 -9.14 -9.58 13.36
C GLU A 171 -7.87 -9.01 12.71
N PHE A 172 -7.94 -7.80 12.15
CA PHE A 172 -6.78 -7.14 11.56
C PHE A 172 -5.91 -6.43 12.60
N HIS A 173 -6.46 -6.17 13.79
CA HIS A 173 -5.71 -5.55 14.88
C HIS A 173 -4.81 -6.54 15.61
N ALA A 174 -3.71 -6.04 16.14
CA ALA A 174 -2.91 -6.81 17.09
C ALA A 174 -3.68 -6.98 18.40
N GLN A 175 -3.44 -8.11 19.08
CA GLN A 175 -4.04 -8.34 20.40
C GLN A 175 -3.37 -7.42 21.44
N ASP A 176 -4.18 -6.65 22.19
CA ASP A 176 -3.66 -5.75 23.22
C ASP A 176 -2.86 -6.52 24.29
N GLY A 177 -1.63 -6.05 24.54
CA GLY A 177 -0.71 -6.70 25.46
C GLY A 177 -0.14 -8.05 24.99
N GLY A 178 -0.43 -8.49 23.75
CA GLY A 178 0.13 -9.67 23.13
C GLY A 178 1.64 -9.57 22.90
N SER A 179 2.27 -10.68 22.55
CA SER A 179 3.70 -10.73 22.20
C SER A 179 3.88 -10.43 20.71
N SER A 180 4.86 -9.59 20.39
CA SER A 180 5.34 -9.37 19.03
C SER A 180 6.87 -9.36 19.02
N TYR A 181 7.49 -9.40 17.84
CA TYR A 181 8.95 -9.33 17.74
C TYR A 181 9.52 -7.95 18.16
N LEU A 182 8.68 -6.91 18.22
CA LEU A 182 9.05 -5.57 18.69
C LEU A 182 8.54 -5.26 20.12
N GLY A 183 8.14 -6.27 20.88
CA GLY A 183 7.67 -6.13 22.26
C GLY A 183 6.17 -6.36 22.40
N ARG A 184 5.56 -5.78 23.44
CA ARG A 184 4.13 -5.95 23.70
C ARG A 184 3.30 -5.11 22.75
N SER A 185 2.30 -5.74 22.13
CA SER A 185 1.41 -5.09 21.17
C SER A 185 0.34 -4.23 21.83
N ASP A 186 -0.19 -3.31 21.07
CA ASP A 186 -1.40 -2.56 21.36
C ASP A 186 -2.48 -2.87 20.31
N TRP A 187 -3.72 -2.58 20.64
CA TRP A 187 -4.84 -2.81 19.74
C TRP A 187 -4.88 -1.82 18.55
N PHE A 188 -4.19 -0.70 18.61
CA PHE A 188 -4.24 0.30 17.54
C PHE A 188 -3.61 -0.19 16.24
N HIS A 189 -2.52 -0.94 16.33
CA HIS A 189 -1.76 -1.37 15.16
C HIS A 189 -2.29 -2.67 14.54
N PRO A 190 -1.98 -2.93 13.26
CA PRO A 190 -2.26 -4.23 12.65
C PRO A 190 -1.46 -5.36 13.32
N GLY A 191 -2.11 -6.52 13.52
CA GLY A 191 -1.45 -7.79 13.80
C GLY A 191 -1.15 -8.54 12.49
N ASP A 192 -0.77 -9.83 12.58
CA ASP A 192 -0.40 -10.63 11.40
C ASP A 192 -1.47 -10.63 10.32
N GLN A 193 -2.75 -10.77 10.68
CA GLN A 193 -3.84 -10.74 9.71
C GLN A 193 -4.00 -9.34 9.06
N GLY A 194 -3.78 -8.28 9.83
CA GLY A 194 -3.80 -6.91 9.32
C GLY A 194 -2.64 -6.65 8.35
N HIS A 195 -1.43 -7.06 8.72
CA HIS A 195 -0.26 -6.98 7.82
C HIS A 195 -0.47 -7.81 6.54
N ALA A 196 -0.99 -9.03 6.65
CA ALA A 196 -1.32 -9.87 5.49
C ALA A 196 -2.40 -9.21 4.59
N ALA A 197 -3.41 -8.56 5.18
CA ALA A 197 -4.44 -7.83 4.43
C ALA A 197 -3.86 -6.61 3.70
N ILE A 198 -2.96 -5.83 4.32
CA ILE A 198 -2.27 -4.70 3.67
C ILE A 198 -1.40 -5.23 2.52
N ALA A 199 -0.64 -6.30 2.75
CA ALA A 199 0.16 -6.94 1.69
C ALA A 199 -0.71 -7.40 0.51
N ALA A 200 -1.86 -8.03 0.79
CA ALA A 200 -2.80 -8.47 -0.24
C ALA A 200 -3.38 -7.27 -1.03
N ALA A 201 -3.68 -6.15 -0.37
CA ALA A 201 -4.13 -4.92 -1.05
C ALA A 201 -3.06 -4.38 -2.00
N VAL A 202 -1.80 -4.30 -1.54
CA VAL A 202 -0.64 -3.89 -2.35
C VAL A 202 -0.45 -4.82 -3.54
N LEU A 203 -0.45 -6.14 -3.32
CA LEU A 203 -0.25 -7.14 -4.36
C LEU A 203 -1.39 -7.17 -5.39
N SER A 204 -2.62 -6.89 -4.96
CA SER A 204 -3.79 -6.89 -5.86
C SER A 204 -3.69 -5.82 -6.95
N VAL A 205 -3.23 -4.62 -6.61
CA VAL A 205 -3.05 -3.52 -7.59
C VAL A 205 -1.87 -3.76 -8.53
N LEU A 206 -0.98 -4.69 -8.18
CA LEU A 206 0.11 -5.17 -9.04
C LEU A 206 -0.28 -6.41 -9.85
N GLY A 207 -1.52 -6.91 -9.71
CA GLY A 207 -1.97 -8.15 -10.34
C GLY A 207 -1.27 -9.41 -9.82
N ALA A 208 -0.63 -9.35 -8.65
CA ALA A 208 0.13 -10.45 -8.05
C ALA A 208 -0.66 -11.26 -7.00
N GLY A 209 -1.95 -10.98 -6.84
CA GLY A 209 -2.83 -11.68 -5.91
C GLY A 209 -4.26 -11.13 -5.93
N PRO A 210 -5.20 -11.81 -5.28
CA PRO A 210 -6.56 -11.31 -5.11
C PRO A 210 -6.59 -10.14 -4.13
N ALA A 211 -7.56 -9.23 -4.30
CA ALA A 211 -7.83 -8.19 -3.32
C ALA A 211 -8.30 -8.83 -1.99
N PRO A 212 -7.95 -8.23 -0.82
CA PRO A 212 -8.44 -8.69 0.46
C PRO A 212 -9.96 -8.51 0.54
N VAL A 213 -10.63 -9.48 1.17
CA VAL A 213 -12.07 -9.38 1.40
C VAL A 213 -12.30 -8.62 2.70
N VAL A 214 -12.82 -7.41 2.59
CA VAL A 214 -13.30 -6.64 3.73
C VAL A 214 -14.81 -6.81 3.79
N GLY A 215 -15.33 -7.25 4.92
CA GLY A 215 -16.78 -7.38 5.13
C GLY A 215 -17.49 -6.01 4.98
N PRO A 216 -18.83 -5.99 4.92
CA PRO A 216 -19.57 -4.75 4.86
C PRO A 216 -19.21 -3.87 6.06
N LEU A 217 -18.91 -2.59 5.79
CA LEU A 217 -18.58 -1.62 6.83
C LEU A 217 -19.71 -1.58 7.87
N PRO A 218 -19.42 -1.60 9.18
CA PRO A 218 -20.43 -1.40 10.19
C PRO A 218 -21.09 -0.03 10.00
N SER A 219 -22.40 0.02 10.23
CA SER A 219 -23.15 1.29 10.13
C SER A 219 -22.51 2.37 11.01
N PRO A 220 -22.49 3.64 10.59
CA PRO A 220 -21.81 4.74 11.28
C PRO A 220 -22.19 4.96 12.75
N SER A 221 -23.33 4.42 13.18
CA SER A 221 -23.84 4.52 14.55
C SER A 221 -23.10 3.69 15.61
N ARG A 222 -22.07 2.92 15.23
CA ARG A 222 -21.30 2.06 16.15
C ARG A 222 -19.86 2.51 16.41
N PHE A 223 -19.48 3.67 15.92
CA PHE A 223 -18.17 4.20 16.33
C PHE A 223 -18.33 4.86 17.72
N PRO A 224 -17.79 4.29 18.79
CA PRO A 224 -17.64 5.07 19.99
C PRO A 224 -16.75 6.26 19.65
N ASP A 225 -17.13 7.46 20.12
CA ASP A 225 -16.28 8.65 20.09
C ASP A 225 -14.95 8.34 20.82
N VAL A 226 -13.98 7.77 20.13
CA VAL A 226 -12.63 7.44 20.66
C VAL A 226 -11.81 8.72 20.90
N ILE A 227 -12.39 9.89 20.67
CA ILE A 227 -11.77 11.18 20.96
C ILE A 227 -12.38 11.75 22.23
N ARG A 228 -12.16 11.14 23.38
CA ARG A 228 -12.26 11.85 24.68
C ARG A 228 -11.24 11.30 25.67
N THR A 229 -10.31 12.21 25.99
CA THR A 229 -9.52 12.30 27.21
C THR A 229 -8.29 11.43 27.33
N HIS A 230 -7.15 11.96 26.89
CA HIS A 230 -5.97 11.82 27.74
C HIS A 230 -5.94 13.02 28.70
N PRO A 231 -6.07 12.82 30.02
CA PRO A 231 -5.72 13.85 31.00
C PRO A 231 -4.20 14.09 30.94
N LYS A 232 -3.80 15.33 31.20
CA LYS A 232 -2.43 15.85 31.21
C LYS A 232 -1.51 15.09 32.16
#